data_d2b244aae3ae0ac24fa4ed6263a0d64f
#
_entry.id   d2b244aae3ae0ac24fa4ed6263a0d64f
#
_cell.length_a   1.000
_cell.length_b   1.000
_cell.length_c   1.000
_cell.angle_alpha   90.00
_cell.angle_beta   90.00
_cell.angle_gamma   90.00
#
_symmetry.space_group_name_H-M   'P 1'
#
loop_
_entity.id
_entity.type
_entity.pdbx_description
1 polymer ?
#
loop_
_entity_poly.entity_id
_entity_poly.type
_entity_poly.pdbx_seq_one_letter_code
_entity_poly.pdbx_strand_id
1 'polypeptide(L)'
;MSEGKWLRSRDLVRVIAPSGCLREFEAFNKGVEIWRSRGYQVELASGVDSRWGYLAGTDDTRLSQLAKALKDPECRAILCARGGYGSTRLLDLLGKGDGGDGGDGGDGGDGEDFLPTDYRLPITKKWLIGFSDITALLWSHNRLGIWGVHGPLLTTLASEPEWSVDRLFDWLEGRPLKPLQGNGWGGEKATGLLLPANLTVATHLIGTPYQPDLTNVILAFEDVTEAPYRIDRMLTQWRMAGAFSGVRGIALGRFSRCEPSPDVPSFTVEEVLRDRLSDLNIPIVSDLPFGHDGPNATLPVGIIAHLDADSGVLTCG
;
A
#
# COMPACT_ATOMS: atom_id res chain seq x y z
N MET A 1 23.97 -7.00 -3.84
CA MET A 1 22.82 -6.72 -2.93
C MET A 1 23.40 -6.03 -1.71
N SER A 2 22.92 -4.84 -1.35
CA SER A 2 23.48 -4.05 -0.24
C SER A 2 23.30 -4.82 1.08
N GLU A 3 24.42 -5.09 1.78
CA GLU A 3 24.37 -5.53 3.17
C GLU A 3 23.49 -4.57 3.96
N GLY A 4 22.53 -5.10 4.70
CA GLY A 4 21.64 -4.32 5.57
C GLY A 4 20.23 -4.07 5.05
N LYS A 5 19.83 -4.60 3.89
CA LYS A 5 18.44 -4.46 3.38
C LYS A 5 17.46 -5.31 4.20
N TRP A 6 17.78 -6.57 4.44
CA TRP A 6 16.88 -7.58 5.01
C TRP A 6 16.77 -7.48 6.53
N LEU A 7 15.59 -7.77 7.05
CA LEU A 7 15.33 -7.77 8.49
C LEU A 7 15.98 -8.99 9.16
N ARG A 8 16.38 -8.82 10.40
CA ARG A 8 16.96 -9.84 11.26
C ARG A 8 16.32 -9.81 12.64
N SER A 9 16.39 -10.92 13.37
CA SER A 9 15.98 -10.96 14.77
C SER A 9 16.65 -9.82 15.56
N ARG A 10 15.89 -9.17 16.44
CA ARG A 10 16.23 -7.99 17.24
C ARG A 10 16.23 -6.66 16.49
N ASP A 11 15.95 -6.63 15.16
CA ASP A 11 15.74 -5.36 14.49
C ASP A 11 14.55 -4.63 15.11
N LEU A 12 14.70 -3.30 15.25
CA LEU A 12 13.64 -2.43 15.72
C LEU A 12 12.62 -2.18 14.61
N VAL A 13 11.35 -2.47 14.91
CA VAL A 13 10.21 -2.14 14.06
C VAL A 13 9.27 -1.18 14.80
N ARG A 14 8.88 -0.10 14.13
CA ARG A 14 7.97 0.90 14.69
C ARG A 14 6.58 0.76 14.14
N VAL A 15 5.60 0.81 15.02
CA VAL A 15 4.18 0.79 14.66
C VAL A 15 3.65 2.21 14.62
N ILE A 16 3.03 2.58 13.50
CA ILE A 16 2.37 3.86 13.29
C ILE A 16 0.91 3.66 12.88
N ALA A 17 0.07 4.67 13.07
CA ALA A 17 -1.31 4.69 12.62
C ALA A 17 -1.54 5.87 11.66
N PRO A 18 -1.15 5.77 10.37
CA PRO A 18 -1.19 6.90 9.44
C PRO A 18 -2.59 7.18 8.85
N SER A 19 -3.57 6.32 9.13
CA SER A 19 -4.88 6.28 8.48
C SER A 19 -6.03 6.34 9.49
N GLY A 20 -6.93 5.37 9.46
CA GLY A 20 -8.09 5.28 10.34
C GLY A 20 -7.75 4.95 11.79
N CYS A 21 -8.60 5.44 12.72
CA CYS A 21 -8.43 5.13 14.14
C CYS A 21 -8.59 3.64 14.42
N LEU A 22 -7.79 3.15 15.35
CA LEU A 22 -7.80 1.76 15.79
C LEU A 22 -9.14 1.45 16.50
N ARG A 23 -9.74 0.31 16.16
CA ARG A 23 -10.98 -0.21 16.74
C ARG A 23 -10.82 -1.66 17.14
N GLU A 24 -10.06 -2.41 16.38
CA GLU A 24 -9.81 -3.85 16.48
C GLU A 24 -8.62 -4.13 17.40
N PHE A 25 -8.67 -3.68 18.68
CA PHE A 25 -7.54 -3.73 19.62
C PHE A 25 -7.03 -5.15 19.87
N GLU A 26 -7.92 -6.14 19.95
CA GLU A 26 -7.51 -7.53 20.16
C GLU A 26 -6.73 -8.06 18.96
N ALA A 27 -7.24 -7.83 17.75
CA ALA A 27 -6.56 -8.23 16.52
C ALA A 27 -5.21 -7.51 16.35
N PHE A 28 -5.17 -6.21 16.65
CA PHE A 28 -3.95 -5.41 16.66
C PHE A 28 -2.90 -5.99 17.61
N ASN A 29 -3.27 -6.29 18.85
CA ASN A 29 -2.35 -6.86 19.84
C ASN A 29 -1.83 -8.23 19.39
N LYS A 30 -2.70 -9.09 18.83
CA LYS A 30 -2.26 -10.37 18.24
C LYS A 30 -1.26 -10.16 17.10
N GLY A 31 -1.48 -9.17 16.23
CA GLY A 31 -0.53 -8.81 15.18
C GLY A 31 0.83 -8.37 15.74
N VAL A 32 0.83 -7.55 16.78
CA VAL A 32 2.06 -7.14 17.48
C VAL A 32 2.79 -8.35 18.06
N GLU A 33 2.09 -9.30 18.69
CA GLU A 33 2.69 -10.50 19.28
C GLU A 33 3.28 -11.45 18.21
N ILE A 34 2.71 -11.51 17.01
CA ILE A 34 3.31 -12.25 15.89
C ILE A 34 4.70 -11.71 15.57
N TRP A 35 4.87 -10.39 15.48
CA TRP A 35 6.18 -9.78 15.25
C TRP A 35 7.15 -10.04 16.40
N ARG A 36 6.71 -9.89 17.65
CA ARG A 36 7.52 -10.15 18.85
C ARG A 36 7.97 -11.59 18.94
N SER A 37 7.07 -12.53 18.68
CA SER A 37 7.38 -13.97 18.72
C SER A 37 8.43 -14.40 17.67
N ARG A 38 8.56 -13.63 16.59
CA ARG A 38 9.60 -13.81 15.58
C ARG A 38 10.93 -13.12 15.95
N GLY A 39 11.00 -12.53 17.14
CA GLY A 39 12.21 -11.95 17.72
C GLY A 39 12.47 -10.49 17.39
N TYR A 40 11.52 -9.76 16.81
CA TYR A 40 11.65 -8.33 16.54
C TYR A 40 11.37 -7.48 17.78
N GLN A 41 12.05 -6.36 17.89
CA GLN A 41 11.72 -5.34 18.88
C GLN A 41 10.61 -4.44 18.33
N VAL A 42 9.42 -4.50 18.93
CA VAL A 42 8.24 -3.75 18.45
C VAL A 42 7.97 -2.58 19.37
N GLU A 43 8.12 -1.37 18.84
CA GLU A 43 7.78 -0.12 19.52
C GLU A 43 6.53 0.53 18.89
N LEU A 44 5.58 0.89 19.74
CA LEU A 44 4.37 1.61 19.34
C LEU A 44 4.65 3.11 19.38
N ALA A 45 4.31 3.82 18.30
CA ALA A 45 4.38 5.29 18.31
C ALA A 45 3.43 5.86 19.35
N SER A 46 3.84 6.96 19.98
CA SER A 46 2.95 7.71 20.87
C SER A 46 1.69 8.13 20.13
N GLY A 47 0.52 7.89 20.71
CA GLY A 47 -0.77 8.20 20.11
C GLY A 47 -1.20 7.28 18.97
N VAL A 48 -0.64 6.07 18.86
CA VAL A 48 -1.07 5.05 17.86
C VAL A 48 -2.56 4.67 18.01
N ASP A 49 -3.12 4.83 19.21
CA ASP A 49 -4.50 4.61 19.58
C ASP A 49 -5.35 5.90 19.60
N SER A 50 -4.79 7.01 19.18
CA SER A 50 -5.49 8.30 19.14
C SER A 50 -6.69 8.25 18.19
N ARG A 51 -7.67 9.14 18.46
CA ARG A 51 -8.88 9.23 17.64
C ARG A 51 -9.28 10.69 17.40
N TRP A 52 -9.50 11.01 16.14
CA TRP A 52 -10.07 12.28 15.70
C TRP A 52 -11.07 12.01 14.57
N GLY A 53 -12.35 11.97 14.91
CA GLY A 53 -13.38 11.47 13.99
C GLY A 53 -13.09 10.02 13.58
N TYR A 54 -12.92 9.78 12.30
CA TYR A 54 -12.54 8.46 11.74
C TYR A 54 -11.03 8.25 11.63
N LEU A 55 -10.19 9.27 11.89
CA LEU A 55 -8.74 9.25 11.78
C LEU A 55 -8.07 8.83 13.10
N ALA A 56 -6.84 8.33 12.99
CA ALA A 56 -5.98 7.97 14.13
C ALA A 56 -5.25 9.22 14.70
N GLY A 57 -6.02 10.21 15.13
CA GLY A 57 -5.50 11.52 15.56
C GLY A 57 -5.47 12.55 14.45
N THR A 58 -4.98 13.75 14.79
CA THR A 58 -4.84 14.86 13.82
C THR A 58 -3.84 14.51 12.72
N ASP A 59 -3.84 15.28 11.63
CA ASP A 59 -2.86 15.11 10.57
C ASP A 59 -1.42 15.27 11.11
N ASP A 60 -1.18 16.24 11.98
CA ASP A 60 0.13 16.47 12.62
C ASP A 60 0.56 15.29 13.49
N THR A 61 -0.36 14.73 14.28
CA THR A 61 -0.07 13.52 15.10
C THR A 61 0.39 12.38 14.22
N ARG A 62 -0.35 12.09 13.14
CA ARG A 62 -0.09 10.98 12.22
C ARG A 62 1.20 11.21 11.40
N LEU A 63 1.41 12.46 10.95
CA LEU A 63 2.62 12.86 10.24
C LEU A 63 3.85 12.76 11.16
N SER A 64 3.74 13.21 12.41
CA SER A 64 4.82 13.10 13.40
C SER A 64 5.23 11.65 13.66
N GLN A 65 4.26 10.72 13.75
CA GLN A 65 4.56 9.29 13.88
C GLN A 65 5.38 8.77 12.69
N LEU A 66 4.94 9.07 11.47
CA LEU A 66 5.65 8.67 10.24
C LEU A 66 7.04 9.30 10.16
N ALA A 67 7.15 10.61 10.39
CA ALA A 67 8.40 11.34 10.32
C ALA A 67 9.43 10.84 11.35
N LYS A 68 9.01 10.60 12.60
CA LYS A 68 9.87 10.04 13.65
C LYS A 68 10.36 8.64 13.27
N ALA A 69 9.49 7.78 12.76
CA ALA A 69 9.88 6.45 12.32
C ALA A 69 10.86 6.48 11.14
N LEU A 70 10.66 7.39 10.18
CA LEU A 70 11.55 7.56 9.03
C LEU A 70 12.93 8.12 9.43
N LYS A 71 12.99 9.04 10.40
CA LYS A 71 14.24 9.68 10.85
C LYS A 71 15.06 8.82 11.82
N ASP A 72 14.45 7.87 12.51
CA ASP A 72 15.14 7.04 13.49
C ASP A 72 16.13 6.08 12.82
N PRO A 73 17.45 6.22 13.05
CA PRO A 73 18.44 5.35 12.40
C PRO A 73 18.35 3.88 12.82
N GLU A 74 17.83 3.59 14.01
CA GLU A 74 17.68 2.22 14.52
C GLU A 74 16.44 1.52 13.96
N CYS A 75 15.43 2.28 13.52
CA CYS A 75 14.22 1.71 12.95
C CYS A 75 14.51 1.05 11.59
N ARG A 76 14.19 -0.23 11.45
CA ARG A 76 14.41 -1.01 10.23
C ARG A 76 13.12 -1.19 9.42
N ALA A 77 11.97 -1.23 10.09
CA ALA A 77 10.68 -1.36 9.45
C ALA A 77 9.62 -0.52 10.16
N ILE A 78 8.66 -0.04 9.37
CA ILE A 78 7.51 0.73 9.80
C ILE A 78 6.27 -0.11 9.51
N LEU A 79 5.53 -0.47 10.55
CA LEU A 79 4.33 -1.28 10.47
C LEU A 79 3.11 -0.38 10.59
N CYS A 80 2.21 -0.44 9.63
CA CYS A 80 0.95 0.28 9.72
C CYS A 80 -0.05 -0.51 10.58
N ALA A 81 -0.60 0.14 11.60
CA ALA A 81 -1.54 -0.48 12.52
C ALA A 81 -2.81 -0.92 11.79
N ARG A 82 -3.38 -0.02 10.98
CA ARG A 82 -4.66 -0.16 10.31
C ARG A 82 -4.69 0.64 9.01
N GLY A 83 -5.56 0.24 8.06
CA GLY A 83 -5.97 1.03 6.90
C GLY A 83 -7.12 2.00 7.23
N GLY A 84 -8.04 2.14 6.31
CA GLY A 84 -9.20 3.04 6.41
C GLY A 84 -9.10 4.22 5.47
N TYR A 85 -8.92 5.44 5.98
CA TYR A 85 -8.68 6.65 5.21
C TYR A 85 -7.75 7.60 5.99
N GLY A 86 -6.95 8.37 5.26
CA GLY A 86 -6.19 9.50 5.81
C GLY A 86 -4.73 9.56 5.41
N SER A 87 -4.14 8.50 4.85
CA SER A 87 -2.74 8.51 4.43
C SER A 87 -2.47 9.48 3.27
N THR A 88 -3.41 9.67 2.35
CA THR A 88 -3.33 10.68 1.27
C THR A 88 -3.22 12.10 1.80
N ARG A 89 -3.85 12.41 2.95
CA ARG A 89 -3.73 13.73 3.59
C ARG A 89 -2.31 14.03 4.03
N LEU A 90 -1.55 13.00 4.42
CA LEU A 90 -0.15 13.15 4.83
C LEU A 90 0.75 13.51 3.65
N LEU A 91 0.42 13.05 2.44
CA LEU A 91 1.19 13.40 1.24
C LEU A 91 1.13 14.90 0.94
N ASP A 92 -0.03 15.53 1.06
CA ASP A 92 -0.19 16.98 0.86
C ASP A 92 0.70 17.80 1.83
N LEU A 93 0.83 17.34 3.08
CA LEU A 93 1.68 17.98 4.08
C LEU A 93 3.17 17.74 3.83
N LEU A 94 3.55 16.54 3.39
CA LEU A 94 4.93 16.20 3.02
C LEU A 94 5.41 17.02 1.81
N GLY A 95 4.52 17.34 0.87
CA GLY A 95 4.83 18.13 -0.33
C GLY A 95 5.02 19.62 -0.06
N LYS A 96 4.46 20.17 1.00
CA LYS A 96 4.55 21.60 1.34
C LYS A 96 5.93 22.01 1.90
N GLY A 97 6.78 21.04 2.27
CA GLY A 97 8.14 21.30 2.72
C GLY A 97 9.13 21.70 1.62
N ASP A 98 8.81 21.49 0.34
CA ASP A 98 9.72 21.74 -0.80
C ASP A 98 9.49 23.07 -1.54
N GLY A 99 8.57 23.90 -1.09
CA GLY A 99 8.18 25.12 -1.79
C GLY A 99 7.92 26.29 -0.85
N GLY A 100 8.94 26.87 -0.28
CA GLY A 100 8.83 28.12 0.42
C GLY A 100 9.27 29.29 -0.45
N ASP A 101 8.37 30.01 -1.07
CA ASP A 101 8.49 31.47 -1.18
C ASP A 101 7.09 32.10 -1.32
N GLY A 102 6.80 33.07 -0.45
CA GLY A 102 5.79 34.09 -0.66
C GLY A 102 4.59 34.10 0.28
N GLY A 103 4.64 34.89 1.35
CA GLY A 103 3.42 35.37 2.01
C GLY A 103 3.51 35.67 3.50
N ASP A 104 3.92 36.87 3.76
CA ASP A 104 3.87 37.64 4.99
C ASP A 104 2.60 37.47 5.88
N GLY A 105 2.82 37.42 7.19
CA GLY A 105 1.94 38.05 8.19
C GLY A 105 1.06 37.17 9.06
N GLY A 106 1.40 37.03 10.35
CA GLY A 106 0.38 36.82 11.36
C GLY A 106 0.76 35.98 12.59
N ASP A 107 1.33 36.66 13.55
CA ASP A 107 1.14 36.53 15.00
C ASP A 107 1.26 35.16 15.73
N GLY A 108 2.04 35.26 16.80
CA GLY A 108 2.60 34.22 17.64
C GLY A 108 1.59 33.28 18.32
N GLY A 109 1.94 32.03 18.21
CA GLY A 109 1.52 30.97 19.11
C GLY A 109 2.72 30.05 19.30
N ASP A 110 3.11 29.77 20.52
CA ASP A 110 4.19 28.85 20.91
C ASP A 110 3.86 27.39 20.48
N GLY A 111 3.82 27.16 19.19
CA GLY A 111 3.76 25.85 18.58
C GLY A 111 5.15 25.49 18.08
N GLU A 112 5.79 24.50 18.68
CA GLU A 112 7.02 23.92 18.16
C GLU A 112 6.85 23.67 16.66
N ASP A 113 7.72 24.23 15.82
CA ASP A 113 7.80 24.06 14.36
C ASP A 113 7.90 22.55 14.03
N PHE A 114 6.76 21.93 13.74
CA PHE A 114 6.65 20.48 13.53
C PHE A 114 7.05 20.00 12.12
N LEU A 115 7.38 20.91 11.22
CA LEU A 115 7.96 20.54 9.93
C LEU A 115 9.29 21.27 9.75
N PRO A 116 10.42 20.56 9.86
CA PRO A 116 11.67 21.16 9.41
C PRO A 116 11.57 21.40 7.90
N THR A 117 11.89 22.61 7.47
CA THR A 117 12.08 23.02 6.06
C THR A 117 13.15 22.20 5.32
N ASP A 118 13.74 21.21 5.95
CA ASP A 118 14.77 20.32 5.43
C ASP A 118 14.32 18.86 5.64
N TYR A 119 13.27 18.43 4.91
CA TYR A 119 12.89 17.01 4.83
C TYR A 119 13.89 16.28 3.92
N ARG A 120 15.11 16.10 4.40
CA ARG A 120 16.08 15.20 3.73
C ARG A 120 15.59 13.77 3.90
N LEU A 121 15.52 13.06 2.76
CA LEU A 121 15.25 11.62 2.77
C LEU A 121 16.18 10.91 3.77
N PRO A 122 15.69 9.88 4.48
CA PRO A 122 16.50 9.16 5.44
C PRO A 122 17.76 8.60 4.76
N ILE A 123 18.89 8.66 5.46
CA ILE A 123 20.18 8.12 4.98
C ILE A 123 20.08 6.61 4.70
N THR A 124 19.19 5.93 5.42
CA THR A 124 18.92 4.50 5.27
C THR A 124 17.47 4.26 4.90
N LYS A 125 17.24 3.53 3.80
CA LYS A 125 15.89 3.10 3.43
C LYS A 125 15.33 2.14 4.49
N LYS A 126 14.04 2.26 4.76
CA LYS A 126 13.29 1.42 5.69
C LYS A 126 12.17 0.69 4.98
N TRP A 127 11.77 -0.45 5.51
CA TRP A 127 10.55 -1.11 5.06
C TRP A 127 9.32 -0.34 5.55
N LEU A 128 8.33 -0.15 4.70
CA LEU A 128 6.97 0.28 5.07
C LEU A 128 5.99 -0.81 4.67
N ILE A 129 5.28 -1.35 5.65
CA ILE A 129 4.38 -2.49 5.49
C ILE A 129 2.94 -2.06 5.74
N GLY A 130 2.06 -2.36 4.78
CA GLY A 130 0.63 -2.12 4.88
C GLY A 130 -0.08 -2.28 3.53
N PHE A 131 -1.39 -2.14 3.50
CA PHE A 131 -2.22 -2.16 2.28
C PHE A 131 -3.47 -1.28 2.46
N SER A 132 -4.42 -1.36 1.53
CA SER A 132 -5.62 -0.54 1.57
C SER A 132 -5.28 0.94 1.45
N ASP A 133 -5.71 1.81 2.36
CA ASP A 133 -5.37 3.25 2.37
C ASP A 133 -3.85 3.52 2.35
N ILE A 134 -3.02 2.59 2.85
CA ILE A 134 -1.56 2.73 2.85
C ILE A 134 -0.97 2.75 1.43
N THR A 135 -1.74 2.37 0.43
CA THR A 135 -1.37 2.51 -0.99
C THR A 135 -0.79 3.89 -1.31
N ALA A 136 -1.34 4.96 -0.74
CA ALA A 136 -0.86 6.32 -0.99
C ALA A 136 0.60 6.50 -0.56
N LEU A 137 0.99 6.01 0.62
CA LEU A 137 2.37 6.05 1.10
C LEU A 137 3.26 5.07 0.31
N LEU A 138 2.76 3.87 -0.02
CA LEU A 138 3.50 2.87 -0.78
C LEU A 138 3.82 3.37 -2.19
N TRP A 139 2.91 4.06 -2.86
CA TRP A 139 3.14 4.64 -4.19
C TRP A 139 4.08 5.84 -4.15
N SER A 140 4.21 6.46 -3.00
CA SER A 140 5.19 7.53 -2.75
C SER A 140 6.56 7.00 -2.29
N HIS A 141 6.84 5.69 -2.42
CA HIS A 141 8.04 5.03 -1.88
C HIS A 141 9.36 5.68 -2.30
N ASN A 142 9.48 6.14 -3.55
CA ASN A 142 10.67 6.83 -4.03
C ASN A 142 10.86 8.20 -3.34
N ARG A 143 9.78 8.95 -3.13
CA ARG A 143 9.81 10.23 -2.44
C ARG A 143 10.11 10.08 -0.95
N LEU A 144 9.60 9.02 -0.33
CA LEU A 144 9.79 8.73 1.10
C LEU A 144 11.11 8.01 1.40
N GLY A 145 11.86 7.60 0.38
CA GLY A 145 13.09 6.84 0.54
C GLY A 145 12.88 5.50 1.27
N ILE A 146 11.77 4.82 1.01
CA ILE A 146 11.40 3.55 1.64
C ILE A 146 11.42 2.38 0.65
N TRP A 147 11.43 1.15 1.19
CA TRP A 147 11.05 -0.07 0.50
C TRP A 147 9.60 -0.39 0.86
N GLY A 148 8.70 -0.31 -0.11
CA GLY A 148 7.27 -0.56 0.11
C GLY A 148 6.94 -2.06 0.08
N VAL A 149 6.01 -2.46 0.95
CA VAL A 149 5.41 -3.80 0.97
C VAL A 149 3.91 -3.69 1.13
N HIS A 150 3.17 -4.03 0.08
CA HIS A 150 1.74 -4.27 0.17
C HIS A 150 1.52 -5.62 0.83
N GLY A 151 1.01 -5.62 2.03
CA GLY A 151 0.82 -6.83 2.82
C GLY A 151 -0.02 -6.57 4.08
N PRO A 152 -0.28 -7.61 4.87
CA PRO A 152 -1.17 -7.52 6.02
C PRO A 152 -0.81 -6.40 6.99
N LEU A 153 -1.83 -5.68 7.47
CA LEU A 153 -1.74 -4.73 8.58
C LEU A 153 -1.68 -5.47 9.92
N LEU A 154 -1.29 -4.80 10.99
CA LEU A 154 -1.31 -5.45 12.32
C LEU A 154 -2.69 -5.92 12.73
N THR A 155 -3.75 -5.19 12.36
CA THR A 155 -5.14 -5.60 12.62
C THR A 155 -5.62 -6.79 11.81
N THR A 156 -4.95 -7.15 10.72
CA THR A 156 -5.35 -8.28 9.86
C THR A 156 -4.40 -9.46 9.93
N LEU A 157 -3.15 -9.24 10.37
CA LEU A 157 -2.07 -10.24 10.32
C LEU A 157 -2.44 -11.55 11.06
N ALA A 158 -3.12 -11.45 12.19
CA ALA A 158 -3.47 -12.63 13.00
C ALA A 158 -4.61 -13.48 12.39
N SER A 159 -5.32 -12.97 11.40
CA SER A 159 -6.34 -13.71 10.64
C SER A 159 -5.82 -14.30 9.33
N GLU A 160 -4.59 -13.98 8.96
CA GLU A 160 -3.96 -14.55 7.78
C GLU A 160 -3.66 -16.04 7.96
N PRO A 161 -3.80 -16.86 6.92
CA PRO A 161 -3.29 -18.22 6.96
C PRO A 161 -1.76 -18.22 7.07
N GLU A 162 -1.21 -19.27 7.65
CA GLU A 162 0.23 -19.41 7.94
C GLU A 162 1.11 -19.10 6.73
N TRP A 163 0.77 -19.60 5.55
CA TRP A 163 1.55 -19.34 4.33
C TRP A 163 1.61 -17.86 3.93
N SER A 164 0.56 -17.08 4.23
CA SER A 164 0.51 -15.63 3.96
C SER A 164 1.38 -14.86 4.96
N VAL A 165 1.33 -15.26 6.23
CA VAL A 165 2.22 -14.74 7.28
C VAL A 165 3.68 -15.06 6.93
N ASP A 166 3.97 -16.32 6.58
CA ASP A 166 5.33 -16.74 6.22
C ASP A 166 5.84 -15.99 4.99
N ARG A 167 5.00 -15.79 3.97
CA ARG A 167 5.35 -15.01 2.77
C ARG A 167 5.79 -13.58 3.12
N LEU A 168 5.14 -12.93 4.09
CA LEU A 168 5.55 -11.59 4.56
C LEU A 168 6.97 -11.63 5.12
N PHE A 169 7.24 -12.54 6.01
CA PHE A 169 8.56 -12.65 6.64
C PHE A 169 9.62 -13.22 5.70
N ASP A 170 9.26 -14.11 4.78
CA ASP A 170 10.17 -14.58 3.72
C ASP A 170 10.71 -13.40 2.92
N TRP A 171 9.81 -12.51 2.49
CA TRP A 171 10.25 -11.32 1.76
C TRP A 171 11.12 -10.39 2.59
N LEU A 172 10.68 -10.06 3.79
CA LEU A 172 11.40 -9.11 4.66
C LEU A 172 12.77 -9.63 5.12
N GLU A 173 12.94 -10.93 5.23
CA GLU A 173 14.17 -11.60 5.65
C GLU A 173 15.04 -12.08 4.47
N GLY A 174 14.63 -11.78 3.25
CA GLY A 174 15.41 -12.02 2.03
C GLY A 174 15.33 -13.44 1.47
N ARG A 175 14.28 -14.18 1.82
CA ARG A 175 13.98 -15.46 1.20
C ARG A 175 13.15 -15.28 -0.07
N PRO A 176 13.26 -16.16 -1.05
CA PRO A 176 12.50 -16.06 -2.31
C PRO A 176 11.01 -16.28 -2.06
N LEU A 177 10.18 -15.53 -2.77
CA LEU A 177 8.72 -15.69 -2.72
C LEU A 177 8.26 -16.78 -3.68
N LYS A 178 7.34 -17.63 -3.23
CA LYS A 178 6.65 -18.57 -4.11
C LYS A 178 5.77 -17.82 -5.11
N PRO A 179 5.65 -18.28 -6.36
CA PRO A 179 4.69 -17.73 -7.31
C PRO A 179 3.25 -17.74 -6.77
N LEU A 180 2.45 -16.77 -7.19
CA LEU A 180 1.02 -16.74 -6.91
C LEU A 180 0.26 -17.26 -8.13
N GLN A 181 -0.77 -18.07 -7.88
CA GLN A 181 -1.62 -18.66 -8.90
C GLN A 181 -2.98 -17.98 -8.92
N GLY A 182 -3.43 -17.62 -10.09
CA GLY A 182 -4.75 -17.07 -10.41
C GLY A 182 -5.26 -17.60 -11.72
N ASN A 183 -6.18 -16.87 -12.35
CA ASN A 183 -6.80 -17.19 -13.63
C ASN A 183 -6.28 -16.24 -14.71
N GLY A 184 -5.55 -16.79 -15.70
CA GLY A 184 -5.05 -16.00 -16.82
C GLY A 184 -6.16 -15.66 -17.83
N TRP A 185 -6.09 -14.46 -18.40
CA TRP A 185 -7.01 -14.03 -19.46
C TRP A 185 -6.40 -14.22 -20.86
N GLY A 186 -5.19 -14.80 -20.96
CA GLY A 186 -4.38 -14.84 -22.17
C GLY A 186 -3.59 -13.56 -22.39
N GLY A 187 -2.88 -13.45 -23.51
CA GLY A 187 -2.14 -12.25 -23.88
C GLY A 187 -0.64 -12.31 -23.53
N GLU A 188 -0.09 -13.53 -23.48
CA GLU A 188 1.34 -13.78 -23.32
C GLU A 188 1.87 -13.48 -21.91
N LYS A 189 3.09 -12.94 -21.85
CA LYS A 189 3.85 -12.68 -20.62
C LYS A 189 4.30 -11.24 -20.56
N ALA A 190 4.30 -10.69 -19.36
CA ALA A 190 4.84 -9.38 -19.11
C ALA A 190 5.92 -9.40 -18.03
N THR A 191 6.87 -8.48 -18.16
CA THR A 191 7.85 -8.17 -17.13
C THR A 191 7.83 -6.67 -16.87
N GLY A 192 7.77 -6.28 -15.60
CA GLY A 192 7.72 -4.87 -15.21
C GLY A 192 7.92 -4.68 -13.71
N LEU A 193 7.97 -3.43 -13.29
CA LEU A 193 7.98 -3.09 -11.86
C LEU A 193 6.58 -3.31 -11.27
N LEU A 194 6.48 -4.07 -10.19
CA LEU A 194 5.21 -4.34 -9.53
C LEU A 194 4.73 -3.13 -8.74
N LEU A 195 3.52 -2.65 -9.03
CA LEU A 195 2.84 -1.58 -8.31
C LEU A 195 1.49 -2.08 -7.76
N PRO A 196 1.49 -2.71 -6.59
CA PRO A 196 0.27 -3.11 -5.91
C PRO A 196 -0.46 -1.91 -5.33
N ALA A 197 -1.79 -1.95 -5.37
CA ALA A 197 -2.63 -0.86 -4.90
C ALA A 197 -4.06 -1.29 -4.59
N ASN A 198 -4.67 -0.61 -3.64
CA ASN A 198 -6.11 -0.47 -3.63
C ASN A 198 -6.53 0.45 -4.79
N LEU A 199 -7.45 0.01 -5.64
CA LEU A 199 -7.83 0.72 -6.87
C LEU A 199 -8.42 2.12 -6.57
N THR A 200 -9.27 2.21 -5.56
CA THR A 200 -9.86 3.49 -5.13
C THR A 200 -8.76 4.48 -4.76
N VAL A 201 -7.81 4.10 -3.92
CA VAL A 201 -6.72 4.98 -3.47
C VAL A 201 -5.79 5.34 -4.63
N ALA A 202 -5.42 4.38 -5.46
CA ALA A 202 -4.62 4.62 -6.66
C ALA A 202 -5.28 5.61 -7.61
N THR A 203 -6.60 5.48 -7.82
CA THR A 203 -7.38 6.39 -8.66
C THR A 203 -7.33 7.83 -8.16
N HIS A 204 -7.36 8.04 -6.84
CA HIS A 204 -7.25 9.38 -6.26
C HIS A 204 -5.85 10.01 -6.41
N LEU A 205 -4.83 9.22 -6.75
CA LEU A 205 -3.49 9.74 -7.03
C LEU A 205 -3.25 10.07 -8.50
N ILE A 206 -4.09 9.59 -9.42
CA ILE A 206 -3.95 9.86 -10.86
C ILE A 206 -4.10 11.36 -11.14
N GLY A 207 -3.12 11.92 -11.87
CA GLY A 207 -3.06 13.35 -12.19
C GLY A 207 -2.55 14.24 -11.05
N THR A 208 -2.16 13.67 -9.92
CA THR A 208 -1.52 14.40 -8.81
C THR A 208 0.01 14.29 -8.89
N PRO A 209 0.76 15.17 -8.20
CA PRO A 209 2.22 15.03 -8.10
C PRO A 209 2.70 13.73 -7.44
N TYR A 210 1.80 12.97 -6.81
CA TYR A 210 2.09 11.73 -6.09
C TYR A 210 1.81 10.46 -6.91
N GLN A 211 1.31 10.64 -8.13
CA GLN A 211 1.22 9.52 -9.09
C GLN A 211 2.63 8.99 -9.39
N PRO A 212 2.88 7.69 -9.22
CA PRO A 212 4.15 7.11 -9.66
C PRO A 212 4.25 7.09 -11.20
N ASP A 213 5.46 6.89 -11.71
CA ASP A 213 5.62 6.55 -13.13
C ASP A 213 4.97 5.19 -13.41
N LEU A 214 4.01 5.18 -14.33
CA LEU A 214 3.27 3.98 -14.74
C LEU A 214 3.89 3.30 -15.97
N THR A 215 5.07 3.77 -16.41
CA THR A 215 5.77 3.18 -17.55
C THR A 215 6.49 1.90 -17.14
N ASN A 216 6.31 0.84 -17.94
CA ASN A 216 6.92 -0.47 -17.71
C ASN A 216 6.56 -1.12 -16.35
N VAL A 217 5.34 -0.93 -15.89
CA VAL A 217 4.84 -1.51 -14.63
C VAL A 217 3.87 -2.68 -14.87
N ILE A 218 3.78 -3.54 -13.87
CA ILE A 218 2.66 -4.46 -13.66
C ILE A 218 1.83 -3.88 -12.52
N LEU A 219 0.60 -3.46 -12.83
CA LEU A 219 -0.35 -2.98 -11.82
C LEU A 219 -0.97 -4.19 -11.12
N ALA A 220 -1.05 -4.15 -9.79
CA ALA A 220 -1.72 -5.20 -9.02
C ALA A 220 -2.85 -4.56 -8.21
N PHE A 221 -4.09 -4.72 -8.68
CA PHE A 221 -5.26 -4.06 -8.11
C PHE A 221 -6.11 -4.99 -7.25
N GLU A 222 -6.58 -4.49 -6.15
CA GLU A 222 -7.64 -5.02 -5.31
C GLU A 222 -8.56 -3.88 -4.87
N ASP A 223 -9.77 -4.18 -4.38
CA ASP A 223 -10.61 -3.17 -3.73
C ASP A 223 -11.60 -3.81 -2.75
N VAL A 224 -12.32 -2.98 -1.98
CA VAL A 224 -13.29 -3.43 -1.00
C VAL A 224 -14.48 -2.47 -0.89
N THR A 225 -15.69 -3.05 -0.82
CA THR A 225 -16.95 -2.32 -0.61
C THR A 225 -17.30 -1.27 -1.68
N GLU A 226 -16.70 -1.37 -2.87
CA GLU A 226 -17.02 -0.53 -4.02
C GLU A 226 -18.05 -1.21 -4.92
N ALA A 227 -19.20 -0.56 -5.14
CA ALA A 227 -20.20 -1.06 -6.06
C ALA A 227 -19.64 -1.15 -7.51
N PRO A 228 -20.09 -2.11 -8.35
CA PRO A 228 -19.52 -2.31 -9.68
C PRO A 228 -19.44 -1.04 -10.53
N TYR A 229 -20.45 -0.17 -10.49
CA TYR A 229 -20.44 1.10 -11.25
C TYR A 229 -19.35 2.07 -10.77
N ARG A 230 -18.91 1.97 -9.50
CA ARG A 230 -17.80 2.80 -9.00
C ARG A 230 -16.47 2.30 -9.52
N ILE A 231 -16.28 0.97 -9.57
CA ILE A 231 -15.12 0.34 -10.20
C ILE A 231 -15.05 0.71 -11.69
N ASP A 232 -16.18 0.64 -12.40
CA ASP A 232 -16.28 1.08 -13.81
C ASP A 232 -15.85 2.55 -13.96
N ARG A 233 -16.39 3.44 -13.12
CA ARG A 233 -16.05 4.86 -13.15
C ARG A 233 -14.56 5.11 -12.90
N MET A 234 -13.93 4.40 -11.97
CA MET A 234 -12.51 4.50 -11.70
C MET A 234 -11.69 4.04 -12.90
N LEU A 235 -11.97 2.86 -13.45
CA LEU A 235 -11.27 2.35 -14.63
C LEU A 235 -11.49 3.23 -15.86
N THR A 236 -12.69 3.81 -16.02
CA THR A 236 -12.98 4.80 -17.05
C THR A 236 -12.11 6.05 -16.88
N GLN A 237 -11.92 6.55 -15.65
CA GLN A 237 -11.01 7.66 -15.38
C GLN A 237 -9.56 7.30 -15.74
N TRP A 238 -9.09 6.09 -15.41
CA TRP A 238 -7.76 5.61 -15.78
C TRP A 238 -7.55 5.61 -17.30
N ARG A 239 -8.56 5.16 -18.05
CA ARG A 239 -8.55 5.17 -19.52
C ARG A 239 -8.50 6.59 -20.07
N MET A 240 -9.36 7.48 -19.59
CA MET A 240 -9.42 8.88 -20.03
C MET A 240 -8.13 9.66 -19.71
N ALA A 241 -7.48 9.34 -18.60
CA ALA A 241 -6.20 9.92 -18.21
C ALA A 241 -5.00 9.34 -18.99
N GLY A 242 -5.21 8.32 -19.83
CA GLY A 242 -4.13 7.61 -20.53
C GLY A 242 -3.21 6.82 -19.60
N ALA A 243 -3.65 6.53 -18.37
CA ALA A 243 -2.82 5.93 -17.33
C ALA A 243 -2.41 4.48 -17.61
N PHE A 244 -3.08 3.81 -18.55
CA PHE A 244 -2.69 2.45 -18.99
C PHE A 244 -1.65 2.44 -20.13
N SER A 245 -1.30 3.56 -20.73
CA SER A 245 -0.49 3.59 -21.97
C SER A 245 0.91 2.99 -21.83
N GLY A 246 1.49 3.02 -20.64
CA GLY A 246 2.83 2.45 -20.35
C GLY A 246 2.80 1.14 -19.57
N VAL A 247 1.62 0.67 -19.19
CA VAL A 247 1.42 -0.53 -18.37
C VAL A 247 1.74 -1.78 -19.17
N ARG A 248 2.47 -2.71 -18.57
CA ARG A 248 2.89 -3.97 -19.20
C ARG A 248 1.95 -5.13 -18.92
N GLY A 249 1.22 -5.10 -17.80
CA GLY A 249 0.29 -6.15 -17.41
C GLY A 249 -0.50 -5.77 -16.18
N ILE A 250 -1.58 -6.50 -15.92
CA ILE A 250 -2.46 -6.25 -14.78
C ILE A 250 -2.68 -7.55 -14.02
N ALA A 251 -2.39 -7.52 -12.72
CA ALA A 251 -2.67 -8.56 -11.75
C ALA A 251 -3.89 -8.12 -10.91
N LEU A 252 -4.95 -8.90 -10.92
CA LEU A 252 -6.17 -8.59 -10.17
C LEU A 252 -6.27 -9.52 -8.97
N GLY A 253 -6.29 -8.94 -7.79
CA GLY A 253 -6.62 -9.60 -6.54
C GLY A 253 -8.12 -9.65 -6.30
N ARG A 254 -8.53 -9.67 -5.04
CA ARG A 254 -9.94 -9.69 -4.70
C ARG A 254 -10.57 -8.31 -4.72
N PHE A 255 -11.78 -8.25 -5.23
CA PHE A 255 -12.71 -7.14 -5.08
C PHE A 255 -13.78 -7.56 -4.06
N SER A 256 -13.45 -7.38 -2.79
CA SER A 256 -14.20 -7.94 -1.67
C SER A 256 -15.43 -7.11 -1.34
N ARG A 257 -16.59 -7.76 -1.17
CA ARG A 257 -17.86 -7.07 -0.86
C ARG A 257 -18.21 -5.98 -1.87
N CYS A 258 -17.88 -6.24 -3.14
CA CYS A 258 -18.15 -5.36 -4.28
C CYS A 258 -19.34 -5.81 -5.12
N GLU A 259 -20.09 -6.81 -4.65
CA GLU A 259 -21.24 -7.37 -5.35
C GLU A 259 -22.33 -6.29 -5.56
N PRO A 260 -23.08 -6.38 -6.65
CA PRO A 260 -24.19 -5.45 -6.89
C PRO A 260 -25.32 -5.64 -5.86
N SER A 261 -26.05 -4.55 -5.58
CA SER A 261 -27.29 -4.67 -4.80
C SER A 261 -28.31 -5.56 -5.53
N PRO A 262 -28.94 -6.52 -4.85
CA PRO A 262 -29.89 -7.45 -5.49
C PRO A 262 -31.08 -6.78 -6.17
N ASP A 263 -31.47 -5.60 -5.67
CA ASP A 263 -32.69 -4.90 -6.10
C ASP A 263 -32.46 -3.89 -7.23
N VAL A 264 -31.22 -3.75 -7.71
CA VAL A 264 -30.87 -2.75 -8.73
C VAL A 264 -30.17 -3.43 -9.90
N PRO A 265 -30.64 -3.25 -11.15
CA PRO A 265 -29.91 -3.74 -12.33
C PRO A 265 -28.47 -3.22 -12.31
N SER A 266 -27.50 -4.13 -12.43
CA SER A 266 -26.08 -3.82 -12.40
C SER A 266 -25.29 -4.87 -13.16
N PHE A 267 -24.09 -4.51 -13.59
CA PHE A 267 -23.07 -5.47 -13.97
C PHE A 267 -22.44 -6.08 -12.70
N THR A 268 -21.89 -7.28 -12.85
CA THR A 268 -20.96 -7.84 -11.87
C THR A 268 -19.60 -7.15 -11.95
N VAL A 269 -18.78 -7.30 -10.93
CA VAL A 269 -17.39 -6.79 -10.95
C VAL A 269 -16.59 -7.42 -12.09
N GLU A 270 -16.76 -8.73 -12.34
CA GLU A 270 -16.07 -9.42 -13.42
C GLU A 270 -16.43 -8.85 -14.80
N GLU A 271 -17.72 -8.62 -15.05
CA GLU A 271 -18.18 -7.99 -16.30
C GLU A 271 -17.55 -6.61 -16.48
N VAL A 272 -17.51 -5.79 -15.43
CA VAL A 272 -16.87 -4.46 -15.47
C VAL A 272 -15.38 -4.56 -15.77
N LEU A 273 -14.67 -5.42 -15.04
CA LEU A 273 -13.22 -5.59 -15.23
C LEU A 273 -12.93 -6.05 -16.67
N ARG A 274 -13.67 -7.03 -17.19
CA ARG A 274 -13.51 -7.50 -18.57
C ARG A 274 -13.81 -6.42 -19.59
N ASP A 275 -14.89 -5.69 -19.42
CA ASP A 275 -15.28 -4.59 -20.34
C ASP A 275 -14.24 -3.46 -20.37
N ARG A 276 -13.68 -3.12 -19.22
CA ARG A 276 -12.73 -2.00 -19.12
C ARG A 276 -11.27 -2.36 -19.41
N LEU A 277 -10.88 -3.64 -19.34
CA LEU A 277 -9.47 -4.03 -19.39
C LEU A 277 -9.11 -4.95 -20.57
N SER A 278 -10.05 -5.73 -21.13
CA SER A 278 -9.70 -6.75 -22.13
C SER A 278 -9.16 -6.18 -23.44
N ASP A 279 -9.57 -5.00 -23.84
CA ASP A 279 -9.14 -4.33 -25.07
C ASP A 279 -7.79 -3.59 -24.94
N LEU A 280 -7.19 -3.59 -23.75
CA LEU A 280 -5.85 -3.01 -23.55
C LEU A 280 -4.74 -3.82 -24.24
N ASN A 281 -5.01 -5.06 -24.65
CA ASN A 281 -4.08 -5.97 -25.31
C ASN A 281 -2.77 -6.19 -24.52
N ILE A 282 -2.88 -6.25 -23.20
CA ILE A 282 -1.79 -6.58 -22.27
C ILE A 282 -2.15 -7.83 -21.45
N PRO A 283 -1.15 -8.59 -20.95
CA PRO A 283 -1.40 -9.74 -20.09
C PRO A 283 -2.18 -9.39 -18.83
N ILE A 284 -3.22 -10.17 -18.51
CA ILE A 284 -4.04 -9.99 -17.31
C ILE A 284 -4.19 -11.33 -16.59
N VAL A 285 -4.04 -11.33 -15.27
CA VAL A 285 -4.31 -12.48 -14.40
C VAL A 285 -5.25 -12.01 -13.29
N SER A 286 -6.37 -12.71 -13.10
CA SER A 286 -7.35 -12.46 -12.04
C SER A 286 -7.30 -13.50 -10.93
N ASP A 287 -8.08 -13.26 -9.87
CA ASP A 287 -8.25 -14.18 -8.73
C ASP A 287 -6.95 -14.51 -7.98
N LEU A 288 -5.99 -13.60 -8.02
CA LEU A 288 -4.78 -13.73 -7.24
C LEU A 288 -5.06 -13.54 -5.74
N PRO A 289 -4.39 -14.30 -4.85
CA PRO A 289 -4.72 -14.35 -3.44
C PRO A 289 -4.19 -13.14 -2.65
N PHE A 290 -4.57 -11.93 -3.04
CA PHE A 290 -4.28 -10.69 -2.29
C PHE A 290 -5.51 -9.77 -2.24
N GLY A 291 -5.55 -8.84 -1.29
CA GLY A 291 -6.66 -7.93 -1.04
C GLY A 291 -7.40 -8.22 0.26
N HIS A 292 -8.59 -7.64 0.42
CA HIS A 292 -9.43 -7.81 1.61
C HIS A 292 -10.18 -9.17 1.61
N ASP A 293 -10.68 -9.56 2.81
CA ASP A 293 -11.53 -10.75 3.03
C ASP A 293 -10.94 -12.07 2.47
N GLY A 294 -9.83 -12.47 3.02
CA GLY A 294 -9.12 -13.71 2.69
C GLY A 294 -7.61 -13.52 2.75
N PRO A 295 -6.81 -14.45 2.25
CA PRO A 295 -5.37 -14.30 2.29
C PRO A 295 -4.92 -13.04 1.56
N ASN A 296 -4.07 -12.24 2.20
CA ASN A 296 -3.47 -11.06 1.59
C ASN A 296 -1.98 -11.31 1.33
N ALA A 297 -1.70 -12.03 0.25
CA ALA A 297 -0.34 -12.35 -0.13
C ALA A 297 0.52 -11.09 -0.28
N THR A 298 1.64 -11.06 0.40
CA THR A 298 2.60 -9.97 0.33
C THR A 298 3.10 -9.74 -1.09
N LEU A 299 3.02 -8.49 -1.54
CA LEU A 299 3.50 -8.00 -2.83
C LEU A 299 4.52 -6.87 -2.61
N PRO A 300 5.79 -7.05 -3.02
CA PRO A 300 6.79 -5.99 -2.94
C PRO A 300 6.49 -4.85 -3.92
N VAL A 301 6.71 -3.61 -3.51
CA VAL A 301 6.50 -2.42 -4.35
C VAL A 301 7.78 -2.08 -5.11
N GLY A 302 7.67 -1.81 -6.40
CA GLY A 302 8.78 -1.35 -7.24
C GLY A 302 9.87 -2.40 -7.48
N ILE A 303 9.53 -3.68 -7.37
CA ILE A 303 10.43 -4.81 -7.68
C ILE A 303 10.03 -5.43 -9.02
N ILE A 304 11.00 -5.93 -9.76
CA ILE A 304 10.72 -6.64 -11.00
C ILE A 304 9.80 -7.84 -10.70
N ALA A 305 8.73 -7.94 -11.46
CA ALA A 305 7.80 -9.04 -11.45
C ALA A 305 7.57 -9.58 -12.87
N HIS A 306 7.13 -10.83 -12.93
CA HIS A 306 6.77 -11.52 -14.16
C HIS A 306 5.32 -11.99 -14.06
N LEU A 307 4.50 -11.61 -15.03
CA LEU A 307 3.11 -12.01 -15.16
C LEU A 307 2.95 -12.92 -16.38
N ASP A 308 2.52 -14.14 -16.16
CA ASP A 308 2.23 -15.11 -17.22
C ASP A 308 0.71 -15.31 -17.30
N ALA A 309 0.08 -14.67 -18.27
CA ALA A 309 -1.37 -14.70 -18.41
C ALA A 309 -1.89 -15.98 -19.12
N ASP A 310 -1.01 -16.80 -19.68
CA ASP A 310 -1.40 -18.10 -20.22
C ASP A 310 -1.51 -19.15 -19.11
N SER A 311 -0.59 -19.15 -18.16
CA SER A 311 -0.60 -20.04 -16.99
C SER A 311 -1.27 -19.46 -15.75
N GLY A 312 -1.61 -18.17 -15.74
CA GLY A 312 -2.24 -17.49 -14.62
C GLY A 312 -1.30 -17.25 -13.43
N VAL A 313 0.00 -17.00 -13.68
CA VAL A 313 1.03 -16.92 -12.63
C VAL A 313 1.61 -15.53 -12.49
N LEU A 314 1.74 -15.05 -11.24
CA LEU A 314 2.51 -13.88 -10.86
C LEU A 314 3.73 -14.30 -10.03
N THR A 315 4.93 -13.92 -10.50
CA THR A 315 6.20 -14.15 -9.79
C THR A 315 6.83 -12.80 -9.44
N CYS A 316 7.32 -12.64 -8.21
CA CYS A 316 7.97 -11.42 -7.70
C CYS A 316 9.42 -11.72 -7.31
N GLY A 317 10.38 -10.94 -7.83
CA GLY A 317 11.80 -10.96 -7.46
C GLY A 317 12.65 -11.94 -8.22
#